data_c357f5f03acdf10ad3d32350ae6d363b
#
_entry.id   c357f5f03acdf10ad3d32350ae6d363b
#
_cell.length_a   1.000
_cell.length_b   1.000
_cell.length_c   1.000
_cell.angle_alpha   90.00
_cell.angle_beta   90.00
_cell.angle_gamma   90.00
#
_symmetry.space_group_name_H-M   'P 1'
#
loop_
_entity.id
_entity.type
_entity.pdbx_description
1 polymer ?
#
loop_
_entity_poly.entity_id
_entity_poly.type
_entity_poly.pdbx_seq_one_letter_code
_entity_poly.pdbx_strand_id
1 'polypeptide(L)'
;MIFLKSVAMAFSTFSRLPMPKTEWRDENMKYMLCAFPLIGIAIGLTLWGWTSLCTWMGFGNLLRASGMTIVPVAVTGAIHLDGFCDTVDALSSHADVERKREILKDPHIGAFGTVALCCYLISYVALCAELEVNGEVLIMLGMVHVVSRNLSAFLVVRSDPDERRGMLATFRRALDVRNTSLSLSAFLIVCFIIGLCTCWPIWTTAFIGAVICWIWVSRMAKREFGAISGDISGFFVQICEMCMLALLVLGQKVVII
;
A
#
# COMPACT_ATOMS: atom_id res chain seq x y z
N MET A 1 0.45 -2.31 -27.08
CA MET A 1 1.86 -2.20 -26.66
C MET A 1 2.10 -1.20 -25.51
N ILE A 2 1.51 0.01 -25.54
CA ILE A 2 1.70 1.04 -24.47
C ILE A 2 1.29 0.51 -23.09
N PHE A 3 0.11 -0.11 -22.95
CA PHE A 3 -0.36 -0.65 -21.68
C PHE A 3 0.61 -1.66 -21.04
N LEU A 4 1.15 -2.61 -21.82
CA LEU A 4 2.13 -3.59 -21.30
C LEU A 4 3.42 -2.92 -20.83
N LYS A 5 3.87 -1.86 -21.53
CA LYS A 5 5.02 -1.07 -21.07
C LYS A 5 4.72 -0.30 -19.80
N SER A 6 3.50 0.24 -19.66
CA SER A 6 3.06 0.90 -18.40
C SER A 6 3.00 -0.09 -17.23
N VAL A 7 2.54 -1.34 -17.47
CA VAL A 7 2.56 -2.41 -16.46
C VAL A 7 4.01 -2.73 -16.06
N ALA A 8 4.89 -2.99 -17.03
CA ALA A 8 6.30 -3.28 -16.75
C ALA A 8 6.98 -2.14 -15.99
N MET A 9 6.65 -0.88 -16.33
CA MET A 9 7.15 0.30 -15.62
C MET A 9 6.62 0.38 -14.18
N ALA A 10 5.34 0.11 -13.94
CA ALA A 10 4.76 0.08 -12.59
C ALA A 10 5.48 -0.97 -11.71
N PHE A 11 5.64 -2.18 -12.22
CA PHE A 11 6.32 -3.24 -11.48
C PHE A 11 7.80 -2.94 -11.24
N SER A 12 8.52 -2.41 -12.22
CA SER A 12 9.93 -2.04 -12.04
C SER A 12 10.14 -0.85 -11.11
N THR A 13 9.14 0.01 -10.95
CA THR A 13 9.19 1.17 -10.04
C THR A 13 8.79 0.80 -8.61
N PHE A 14 7.75 0.00 -8.44
CA PHE A 14 7.12 -0.25 -7.13
C PHE A 14 7.29 -1.68 -6.64
N SER A 15 8.10 -2.49 -7.32
CA SER A 15 8.41 -3.86 -6.87
C SER A 15 9.84 -4.26 -7.23
N ARG A 16 10.31 -5.35 -6.61
CA ARG A 16 11.58 -6.04 -6.93
C ARG A 16 11.39 -7.18 -7.92
N LEU A 17 10.18 -7.38 -8.42
CA LEU A 17 9.91 -8.43 -9.39
C LEU A 17 10.65 -8.12 -10.71
N PRO A 18 11.31 -9.12 -11.31
CA PRO A 18 12.08 -8.90 -12.53
C PRO A 18 11.16 -8.52 -13.69
N MET A 19 11.37 -7.35 -14.26
CA MET A 19 10.61 -6.82 -15.40
C MET A 19 11.54 -6.42 -16.54
N PRO A 20 11.07 -6.48 -17.80
CA PRO A 20 11.80 -5.92 -18.92
C PRO A 20 12.09 -4.44 -18.71
N LYS A 21 13.31 -4.02 -19.03
CA LYS A 21 13.68 -2.60 -18.96
C LYS A 21 12.77 -1.78 -19.87
N THR A 22 12.15 -0.77 -19.31
CA THR A 22 11.24 0.15 -20.01
C THR A 22 11.81 1.55 -19.92
N GLU A 23 11.85 2.25 -21.05
CA GLU A 23 12.32 3.64 -21.09
C GLU A 23 11.34 4.57 -20.35
N TRP A 24 11.90 5.50 -19.60
CA TRP A 24 11.16 6.55 -18.90
C TRP A 24 10.66 7.62 -19.90
N ARG A 25 9.53 7.33 -20.52
CA ARG A 25 8.83 8.24 -21.46
C ARG A 25 7.41 8.46 -20.95
N ASP A 26 6.87 9.66 -21.17
CA ASP A 26 5.51 10.02 -20.76
C ASP A 26 4.46 9.04 -21.28
N GLU A 27 4.63 8.54 -22.52
CA GLU A 27 3.73 7.54 -23.12
C GLU A 27 3.67 6.24 -22.31
N ASN A 28 4.80 5.80 -21.72
CA ASN A 28 4.89 4.58 -20.93
C ASN A 28 4.37 4.80 -19.49
N MET A 29 4.39 6.05 -18.99
CA MET A 29 3.85 6.42 -17.68
C MET A 29 2.34 6.60 -17.68
N LYS A 30 1.73 6.80 -18.85
CA LYS A 30 0.33 7.18 -19.04
C LYS A 30 -0.67 6.32 -18.25
N TYR A 31 -0.44 5.00 -18.16
CA TYR A 31 -1.30 4.03 -17.47
C TYR A 31 -0.61 3.32 -16.31
N MET A 32 0.53 3.83 -15.85
CA MET A 32 1.33 3.16 -14.83
C MET A 32 0.54 2.97 -13.51
N LEU A 33 -0.23 3.97 -13.09
CA LEU A 33 -1.04 3.87 -11.89
C LEU A 33 -2.25 2.95 -12.03
N CYS A 34 -2.74 2.66 -13.25
CA CYS A 34 -3.73 1.61 -13.48
C CYS A 34 -3.19 0.22 -13.11
N ALA A 35 -1.87 0.03 -13.26
CA ALA A 35 -1.20 -1.24 -12.96
C ALA A 35 -0.75 -1.35 -11.49
N PHE A 36 -0.80 -0.28 -10.71
CA PHE A 36 -0.34 -0.31 -9.31
C PHE A 36 -1.12 -1.31 -8.44
N PRO A 37 -2.45 -1.45 -8.55
CA PRO A 37 -3.20 -2.51 -7.84
C PRO A 37 -2.75 -3.94 -8.20
N LEU A 38 -2.20 -4.19 -9.40
CA LEU A 38 -1.71 -5.50 -9.81
C LEU A 38 -0.53 -5.98 -8.96
N ILE A 39 0.27 -5.07 -8.43
CA ILE A 39 1.34 -5.39 -7.48
C ILE A 39 0.74 -5.95 -6.18
N GLY A 40 -0.41 -5.42 -5.75
CA GLY A 40 -1.18 -5.98 -4.64
C GLY A 40 -1.62 -7.43 -4.91
N ILE A 41 -2.04 -7.74 -6.14
CA ILE A 41 -2.37 -9.12 -6.55
C ILE A 41 -1.11 -10.01 -6.47
N ALA A 42 0.04 -9.53 -6.96
CA ALA A 42 1.30 -10.29 -6.88
C ALA A 42 1.70 -10.58 -5.43
N ILE A 43 1.52 -9.62 -4.52
CA ILE A 43 1.74 -9.83 -3.09
C ILE A 43 0.76 -10.88 -2.55
N GLY A 44 -0.53 -10.77 -2.86
CA GLY A 44 -1.54 -11.73 -2.41
C GLY A 44 -1.25 -13.17 -2.87
N LEU A 45 -0.83 -13.35 -4.12
CA LEU A 45 -0.41 -14.65 -4.65
C LEU A 45 0.84 -15.20 -3.94
N THR A 46 1.81 -14.33 -3.64
CA THR A 46 3.02 -14.74 -2.91
C THR A 46 2.70 -15.11 -1.46
N LEU A 47 1.78 -14.37 -0.81
CA LEU A 47 1.28 -14.70 0.52
C LEU A 47 0.55 -16.05 0.55
N TRP A 48 -0.29 -16.31 -0.47
CA TRP A 48 -0.95 -17.59 -0.62
C TRP A 48 0.05 -18.72 -0.79
N GLY A 49 1.08 -18.55 -1.63
CA GLY A 49 2.16 -19.52 -1.79
C GLY A 49 2.94 -19.76 -0.49
N TRP A 50 3.29 -18.70 0.24
CA TRP A 50 3.97 -18.78 1.53
C TRP A 50 3.16 -19.54 2.58
N THR A 51 1.90 -19.19 2.75
CA THR A 51 1.02 -19.84 3.73
C THR A 51 0.76 -21.30 3.38
N SER A 52 0.61 -21.64 2.09
CA SER A 52 0.49 -23.01 1.60
C SER A 52 1.76 -23.83 1.90
N LEU A 53 2.94 -23.25 1.68
CA LEU A 53 4.22 -23.85 2.02
C LEU A 53 4.33 -24.10 3.53
N CYS A 54 3.96 -23.13 4.36
CA CYS A 54 3.97 -23.29 5.81
C CYS A 54 3.07 -24.44 6.27
N THR A 55 1.87 -24.55 5.69
CA THR A 55 0.93 -25.62 5.99
C THR A 55 1.50 -26.98 5.56
N TRP A 56 2.04 -27.07 4.37
CA TRP A 56 2.64 -28.31 3.84
C TRP A 56 3.85 -28.78 4.67
N MET A 57 4.70 -27.85 5.10
CA MET A 57 5.89 -28.13 5.92
C MET A 57 5.59 -28.30 7.42
N GLY A 58 4.36 -28.03 7.88
CA GLY A 58 4.01 -28.03 9.29
C GLY A 58 4.69 -26.96 10.13
N PHE A 59 5.03 -25.81 9.53
CA PHE A 59 5.67 -24.69 10.24
C PHE A 59 4.73 -24.06 11.27
N GLY A 60 5.30 -23.64 12.40
CA GLY A 60 4.55 -23.00 13.48
C GLY A 60 4.04 -21.61 13.11
N ASN A 61 3.07 -21.14 13.89
CA ASN A 61 2.35 -19.88 13.64
C ASN A 61 3.29 -18.66 13.57
N LEU A 62 4.31 -18.60 14.43
CA LEU A 62 5.25 -17.48 14.45
C LEU A 62 6.02 -17.33 13.13
N LEU A 63 6.53 -18.45 12.58
CA LEU A 63 7.25 -18.44 11.31
C LEU A 63 6.32 -18.06 10.16
N ARG A 64 5.08 -18.58 10.14
CA ARG A 64 4.05 -18.21 9.18
C ARG A 64 3.77 -16.70 9.22
N ALA A 65 3.51 -16.13 10.40
CA ALA A 65 3.22 -14.71 10.59
C ALA A 65 4.41 -13.81 10.21
N SER A 66 5.63 -14.23 10.57
CA SER A 66 6.85 -13.50 10.18
C SER A 66 6.99 -13.43 8.66
N GLY A 67 6.77 -14.53 7.95
CA GLY A 67 6.80 -14.53 6.49
C GLY A 67 5.68 -13.70 5.87
N MET A 68 4.48 -13.73 6.46
CA MET A 68 3.37 -12.86 6.01
C MET A 68 3.70 -11.36 6.13
N THR A 69 4.54 -10.99 7.09
CA THR A 69 5.05 -9.63 7.27
C THR A 69 6.17 -9.30 6.28
N ILE A 70 7.09 -10.25 6.05
CA ILE A 70 8.28 -10.03 5.21
C ILE A 70 7.94 -10.07 3.71
N VAL A 71 6.98 -10.90 3.29
CA VAL A 71 6.62 -11.06 1.88
C VAL A 71 6.26 -9.73 1.19
N PRO A 72 5.37 -8.87 1.73
CA PRO A 72 5.09 -7.56 1.12
C PRO A 72 6.33 -6.68 1.01
N VAL A 73 7.19 -6.69 2.03
CA VAL A 73 8.46 -5.93 2.06
C VAL A 73 9.41 -6.43 0.97
N ALA A 74 9.59 -7.75 0.86
CA ALA A 74 10.45 -8.36 -0.15
C ALA A 74 9.96 -8.09 -1.58
N VAL A 75 8.66 -8.21 -1.82
CA VAL A 75 8.06 -7.95 -3.14
C VAL A 75 8.20 -6.48 -3.54
N THR A 76 8.00 -5.55 -2.62
CA THR A 76 8.06 -4.10 -2.92
C THR A 76 9.46 -3.51 -2.77
N GLY A 77 10.39 -4.23 -2.16
CA GLY A 77 11.74 -3.71 -1.88
C GLY A 77 11.74 -2.60 -0.84
N ALA A 78 10.78 -2.62 0.09
CA ALA A 78 10.62 -1.68 1.20
C ALA A 78 10.28 -0.22 0.81
N ILE A 79 10.02 0.10 -0.46
CA ILE A 79 9.78 1.48 -0.93
C ILE A 79 8.66 2.21 -0.16
N HIS A 80 7.64 1.48 0.29
CA HIS A 80 6.54 2.08 1.05
C HIS A 80 6.88 2.23 2.53
N LEU A 81 7.72 1.34 3.10
CA LEU A 81 8.24 1.49 4.46
C LEU A 81 9.22 2.66 4.57
N ASP A 82 10.01 2.90 3.53
CA ASP A 82 10.86 4.08 3.42
C ASP A 82 10.03 5.37 3.54
N GLY A 83 9.04 5.54 2.68
CA GLY A 83 8.11 6.68 2.77
C GLY A 83 7.33 6.75 4.09
N PHE A 84 7.07 5.61 4.74
CA PHE A 84 6.48 5.58 6.08
C PHE A 84 7.43 6.19 7.11
N CYS A 85 8.70 5.79 7.12
CA CYS A 85 9.71 6.31 8.04
C CYS A 85 9.91 7.82 7.86
N ASP A 86 10.11 8.27 6.61
CA ASP A 86 10.34 9.67 6.28
C ASP A 86 9.16 10.55 6.68
N THR A 87 7.94 10.07 6.43
CA THR A 87 6.73 10.81 6.82
C THR A 87 6.59 10.89 8.33
N VAL A 88 6.91 9.83 9.08
CA VAL A 88 6.89 9.85 10.55
C VAL A 88 7.96 10.80 11.10
N ASP A 89 9.18 10.78 10.58
CA ASP A 89 10.24 11.70 11.01
C ASP A 89 9.85 13.16 10.76
N ALA A 90 9.28 13.44 9.58
CA ALA A 90 8.80 14.78 9.25
C ALA A 90 7.65 15.24 10.16
N LEU A 91 6.67 14.37 10.46
CA LEU A 91 5.57 14.70 11.37
C LEU A 91 6.05 14.91 12.80
N SER A 92 6.98 14.08 13.27
CA SER A 92 7.53 14.11 14.63
C SER A 92 8.42 15.33 14.88
N SER A 93 8.90 16.00 13.81
CA SER A 93 9.70 17.23 13.94
C SER A 93 8.91 18.42 14.47
N HIS A 94 7.57 18.39 14.37
CA HIS A 94 6.68 19.52 14.70
C HIS A 94 7.05 20.85 14.01
N ALA A 95 7.87 20.79 12.96
CA ALA A 95 8.34 21.95 12.20
C ALA A 95 7.23 22.53 11.29
N ASP A 96 7.51 23.65 10.63
CA ASP A 96 6.66 24.20 9.59
C ASP A 96 6.63 23.33 8.32
N VAL A 97 5.76 23.67 7.37
CA VAL A 97 5.53 22.91 6.14
C VAL A 97 6.80 22.80 5.29
N GLU A 98 7.56 23.88 5.17
CA GLU A 98 8.79 23.95 4.39
C GLU A 98 9.84 23.01 4.96
N ARG A 99 10.06 23.06 6.26
CA ARG A 99 11.04 22.20 6.95
C ARG A 99 10.64 20.73 6.91
N LYS A 100 9.35 20.40 7.07
CA LYS A 100 8.86 19.02 6.89
C LYS A 100 9.14 18.48 5.50
N ARG A 101 8.95 19.32 4.46
CA ARG A 101 9.29 18.95 3.08
C ARG A 101 10.79 18.77 2.84
N GLU A 102 11.63 19.46 3.59
CA GLU A 102 13.09 19.23 3.56
C GLU A 102 13.44 17.89 4.20
N ILE A 103 12.84 17.56 5.35
CA ILE A 103 13.04 16.26 6.02
C ILE A 103 12.66 15.09 5.11
N LEU A 104 11.55 15.17 4.37
CA LEU A 104 11.16 14.15 3.38
C LEU A 104 12.18 13.95 2.25
N LYS A 105 13.16 14.85 2.08
CA LYS A 105 14.21 14.74 1.07
C LYS A 105 15.57 14.33 1.64
N ASP A 106 15.65 14.22 2.96
CA ASP A 106 16.88 13.78 3.63
C ASP A 106 17.02 12.27 3.43
N PRO A 107 18.15 11.78 2.88
CA PRO A 107 18.34 10.35 2.68
C PRO A 107 18.63 9.58 3.98
N HIS A 108 18.69 10.25 5.12
CA HIS A 108 18.98 9.62 6.41
C HIS A 108 17.71 9.39 7.21
N ILE A 109 17.50 8.15 7.64
CA ILE A 109 16.41 7.81 8.55
C ILE A 109 16.64 8.44 9.93
N GLY A 110 15.61 9.06 10.48
CA GLY A 110 15.63 9.61 11.82
C GLY A 110 15.28 8.59 12.90
N ALA A 111 15.46 9.01 14.16
CA ALA A 111 15.16 8.16 15.32
C ALA A 111 13.66 7.81 15.43
N PHE A 112 12.79 8.76 15.14
CA PHE A 112 11.33 8.55 15.23
C PHE A 112 10.84 7.58 14.15
N GLY A 113 11.31 7.71 12.91
CA GLY A 113 11.03 6.78 11.82
C GLY A 113 11.52 5.36 12.16
N THR A 114 12.72 5.23 12.73
CA THR A 114 13.27 3.93 13.15
C THR A 114 12.40 3.28 14.25
N VAL A 115 12.03 4.02 15.29
CA VAL A 115 11.17 3.50 16.37
C VAL A 115 9.80 3.12 15.82
N ALA A 116 9.20 3.97 14.98
CA ALA A 116 7.90 3.70 14.38
C ALA A 116 7.94 2.46 13.48
N LEU A 117 9.02 2.26 12.71
CA LEU A 117 9.22 1.06 11.90
C LEU A 117 9.27 -0.20 12.75
N CYS A 118 10.02 -0.19 13.85
CA CYS A 118 10.09 -1.32 14.78
C CYS A 118 8.69 -1.64 15.37
N CYS A 119 7.99 -0.62 15.84
CA CYS A 119 6.62 -0.78 16.35
C CYS A 119 5.66 -1.31 15.29
N TYR A 120 5.76 -0.78 14.06
CA TYR A 120 4.97 -1.23 12.91
C TYR A 120 5.19 -2.72 12.63
N LEU A 121 6.45 -3.15 12.48
CA LEU A 121 6.78 -4.55 12.15
C LEU A 121 6.36 -5.51 13.26
N ILE A 122 6.60 -5.16 14.52
CA ILE A 122 6.18 -5.98 15.69
C ILE A 122 4.65 -6.12 15.70
N SER A 123 3.92 -5.01 15.53
CA SER A 123 2.45 -5.02 15.52
C SER A 123 1.91 -5.82 14.32
N TYR A 124 2.54 -5.71 13.15
CA TYR A 124 2.12 -6.44 11.96
C TYR A 124 2.31 -7.96 12.12
N VAL A 125 3.46 -8.40 12.66
CA VAL A 125 3.70 -9.82 12.99
C VAL A 125 2.69 -10.32 14.00
N ALA A 126 2.42 -9.54 15.06
CA ALA A 126 1.45 -9.93 16.09
C ALA A 126 0.03 -10.09 15.49
N LEU A 127 -0.42 -9.14 14.65
CA LEU A 127 -1.71 -9.25 13.98
C LEU A 127 -1.76 -10.45 13.02
N CYS A 128 -0.70 -10.71 12.25
CA CYS A 128 -0.61 -11.89 11.40
C CYS A 128 -0.63 -13.20 12.21
N ALA A 129 -0.08 -13.21 13.43
CA ALA A 129 -0.11 -14.37 14.31
C ALA A 129 -1.49 -14.64 14.91
N GLU A 130 -2.29 -13.59 15.14
CA GLU A 130 -3.67 -13.70 15.62
C GLU A 130 -4.67 -14.09 14.52
N LEU A 131 -4.29 -13.95 13.26
CA LEU A 131 -5.16 -14.22 12.13
C LEU A 131 -5.37 -15.73 11.95
N GLU A 132 -6.62 -16.17 12.00
CA GLU A 132 -7.00 -17.56 11.68
C GLU A 132 -7.04 -17.71 10.15
N VAL A 133 -5.95 -18.26 9.61
CA VAL A 133 -5.73 -18.32 8.15
C VAL A 133 -6.52 -19.47 7.54
N ASN A 134 -7.49 -19.14 6.71
CA ASN A 134 -8.22 -20.04 5.81
C ASN A 134 -8.28 -19.44 4.39
N GLY A 135 -8.91 -20.11 3.45
CA GLY A 135 -9.00 -19.65 2.06
C GLY A 135 -9.66 -18.28 1.91
N GLU A 136 -10.72 -18.01 2.66
CA GLU A 136 -11.44 -16.74 2.63
C GLU A 136 -10.59 -15.59 3.16
N VAL A 137 -9.92 -15.83 4.28
CA VAL A 137 -9.01 -14.85 4.90
C VAL A 137 -7.84 -14.53 4.00
N LEU A 138 -7.28 -15.52 3.30
CA LEU A 138 -6.20 -15.29 2.34
C LEU A 138 -6.65 -14.44 1.15
N ILE A 139 -7.88 -14.64 0.68
CA ILE A 139 -8.46 -13.76 -0.36
C ILE A 139 -8.59 -12.33 0.17
N MET A 140 -9.19 -12.15 1.36
CA MET A 140 -9.32 -10.82 1.97
C MET A 140 -7.96 -10.17 2.22
N LEU A 141 -6.97 -10.91 2.72
CA LEU A 141 -5.62 -10.40 2.93
C LEU A 141 -4.95 -9.98 1.61
N GLY A 142 -5.09 -10.76 0.55
CA GLY A 142 -4.63 -10.35 -0.79
C GLY A 142 -5.29 -9.05 -1.25
N MET A 143 -6.61 -8.92 -1.03
CA MET A 143 -7.36 -7.72 -1.39
C MET A 143 -6.96 -6.49 -0.53
N VAL A 144 -6.50 -6.65 0.71
CA VAL A 144 -5.93 -5.55 1.51
C VAL A 144 -4.80 -4.86 0.73
N HIS A 145 -3.90 -5.64 0.14
CA HIS A 145 -2.78 -5.12 -0.66
C HIS A 145 -3.23 -4.49 -1.98
N VAL A 146 -4.31 -4.98 -2.58
CA VAL A 146 -4.90 -4.37 -3.79
C VAL A 146 -5.56 -3.04 -3.47
N VAL A 147 -6.39 -2.99 -2.42
CA VAL A 147 -7.15 -1.80 -2.01
C VAL A 147 -6.21 -0.69 -1.54
N SER A 148 -5.18 -1.01 -0.73
CA SER A 148 -4.22 -0.01 -0.25
C SER A 148 -3.50 0.69 -1.41
N ARG A 149 -3.03 -0.05 -2.40
CA ARG A 149 -2.36 0.50 -3.58
C ARG A 149 -3.32 1.26 -4.48
N ASN A 150 -4.53 0.77 -4.62
CA ASN A 150 -5.56 1.43 -5.40
C ASN A 150 -5.91 2.82 -4.81
N LEU A 151 -6.18 2.88 -3.51
CA LEU A 151 -6.47 4.15 -2.82
C LEU A 151 -5.25 5.07 -2.79
N SER A 152 -4.01 4.53 -2.68
CA SER A 152 -2.78 5.30 -2.82
C SER A 152 -2.66 5.93 -4.21
N ALA A 153 -2.97 5.19 -5.28
CA ALA A 153 -3.03 5.75 -6.63
C ALA A 153 -4.06 6.89 -6.74
N PHE A 154 -5.20 6.79 -6.05
CA PHE A 154 -6.18 7.88 -6.00
C PHE A 154 -5.66 9.13 -5.28
N LEU A 155 -4.76 9.01 -4.30
CA LEU A 155 -4.09 10.19 -3.72
C LEU A 155 -3.31 10.94 -4.79
N VAL A 156 -2.56 10.21 -5.63
CA VAL A 156 -1.79 10.79 -6.74
C VAL A 156 -2.69 11.42 -7.79
N VAL A 157 -3.75 10.73 -8.19
CA VAL A 157 -4.71 11.25 -9.19
C VAL A 157 -5.34 12.57 -8.71
N ARG A 158 -5.55 12.73 -7.40
CA ARG A 158 -6.13 13.93 -6.79
C ARG A 158 -5.10 14.96 -6.31
N SER A 159 -3.80 14.70 -6.48
CA SER A 159 -2.76 15.69 -6.19
C SER A 159 -2.83 16.88 -7.15
N ASP A 160 -2.29 18.01 -6.72
CA ASP A 160 -2.27 19.21 -7.52
C ASP A 160 -1.42 19.00 -8.80
N PRO A 161 -1.96 19.21 -10.01
CA PRO A 161 -1.19 19.09 -11.24
C PRO A 161 -0.10 20.15 -11.37
N ASP A 162 -0.20 21.27 -10.66
CA ASP A 162 0.77 22.37 -10.68
C ASP A 162 1.96 22.14 -9.75
N GLU A 163 1.98 21.05 -8.99
CA GLU A 163 3.15 20.68 -8.22
C GLU A 163 4.32 20.32 -9.15
N ARG A 164 5.35 21.19 -9.16
CA ARG A 164 6.40 21.18 -10.20
C ARG A 164 7.59 20.28 -9.88
N ARG A 165 7.67 19.66 -8.70
CA ARG A 165 8.88 18.96 -8.23
C ARG A 165 8.58 17.55 -7.73
N GLY A 166 9.50 16.63 -8.01
CA GLY A 166 9.47 15.25 -7.54
C GLY A 166 8.94 14.24 -8.57
N MET A 167 9.19 12.97 -8.29
CA MET A 167 8.82 11.84 -9.15
C MET A 167 7.29 11.78 -9.36
N LEU A 168 6.53 12.04 -8.29
CA LEU A 168 5.07 12.03 -8.33
C LEU A 168 4.50 13.09 -9.28
N ALA A 169 5.10 14.29 -9.32
CA ALA A 169 4.71 15.35 -10.24
C ALA A 169 4.94 14.94 -11.71
N THR A 170 6.00 14.17 -11.97
CA THR A 170 6.25 13.61 -13.31
C THR A 170 5.18 12.59 -13.69
N PHE A 171 4.83 11.68 -12.79
CA PHE A 171 3.75 10.71 -13.03
C PHE A 171 2.42 11.42 -13.26
N ARG A 172 2.08 12.39 -12.40
CA ARG A 172 0.82 13.12 -12.49
C ARG A 172 0.63 13.87 -13.82
N ARG A 173 1.72 14.43 -14.38
CA ARG A 173 1.69 15.13 -15.68
C ARG A 173 1.49 14.18 -16.85
N ALA A 174 2.12 13.01 -16.82
CA ALA A 174 2.00 12.01 -17.88
C ALA A 174 0.67 11.22 -17.85
N LEU A 175 -0.04 11.28 -16.71
CA LEU A 175 -1.18 10.42 -16.40
C LEU A 175 -2.42 10.74 -17.24
N ASP A 176 -3.05 9.72 -17.80
CA ASP A 176 -4.43 9.79 -18.30
C ASP A 176 -5.41 9.71 -17.13
N VAL A 177 -5.75 10.86 -16.56
CA VAL A 177 -6.56 10.99 -15.34
C VAL A 177 -7.90 10.27 -15.44
N ARG A 178 -8.58 10.42 -16.60
CA ARG A 178 -9.92 9.83 -16.79
C ARG A 178 -9.88 8.31 -16.82
N ASN A 179 -9.01 7.74 -17.65
CA ASN A 179 -8.93 6.29 -17.79
C ASN A 179 -8.33 5.66 -16.54
N THR A 180 -7.37 6.33 -15.88
CA THR A 180 -6.84 5.87 -14.59
C THR A 180 -7.91 5.88 -13.52
N SER A 181 -8.69 6.95 -13.36
CA SER A 181 -9.77 7.00 -12.37
C SER A 181 -10.83 5.92 -12.61
N LEU A 182 -11.21 5.68 -13.86
CA LEU A 182 -12.15 4.63 -14.23
C LEU A 182 -11.61 3.23 -13.88
N SER A 183 -10.34 2.96 -14.24
CA SER A 183 -9.68 1.69 -13.92
C SER A 183 -9.60 1.45 -12.42
N LEU A 184 -9.13 2.45 -11.65
CA LEU A 184 -9.06 2.36 -10.20
C LEU A 184 -10.43 2.17 -9.55
N SER A 185 -11.46 2.87 -10.03
CA SER A 185 -12.83 2.69 -9.55
C SER A 185 -13.34 1.27 -9.82
N ALA A 186 -13.08 0.73 -11.02
CA ALA A 186 -13.44 -0.64 -11.35
C ALA A 186 -12.76 -1.66 -10.43
N PHE A 187 -11.45 -1.51 -10.17
CA PHE A 187 -10.74 -2.35 -9.20
C PHE A 187 -11.34 -2.31 -7.80
N LEU A 188 -11.68 -1.10 -7.28
CA LEU A 188 -12.31 -0.98 -5.97
C LEU A 188 -13.67 -1.67 -5.91
N ILE A 189 -14.50 -1.50 -6.94
CA ILE A 189 -15.81 -2.13 -7.02
C ILE A 189 -15.67 -3.66 -7.03
N VAL A 190 -14.75 -4.19 -7.85
CA VAL A 190 -14.49 -5.63 -7.93
C VAL A 190 -14.00 -6.17 -6.58
N CYS A 191 -13.02 -5.51 -5.94
CA CYS A 191 -12.53 -5.91 -4.61
C CYS A 191 -13.65 -5.84 -3.56
N PHE A 192 -14.51 -4.82 -3.62
CA PHE A 192 -15.62 -4.70 -2.68
C PHE A 192 -16.62 -5.85 -2.86
N ILE A 193 -17.01 -6.18 -4.10
CA ILE A 193 -17.94 -7.27 -4.39
C ILE A 193 -17.35 -8.63 -3.97
N ILE A 194 -16.09 -8.92 -4.33
CA ILE A 194 -15.43 -10.18 -3.94
C ILE A 194 -15.42 -10.32 -2.42
N GLY A 195 -15.07 -9.27 -1.70
CA GLY A 195 -15.03 -9.31 -0.24
C GLY A 195 -16.40 -9.46 0.41
N LEU A 196 -17.46 -8.88 -0.17
CA LEU A 196 -18.85 -9.14 0.27
C LEU A 196 -19.24 -10.61 0.10
N CYS A 197 -18.80 -11.24 -0.99
CA CYS A 197 -19.07 -12.67 -1.24
C CYS A 197 -18.22 -13.59 -0.34
N THR A 198 -17.11 -13.10 0.22
CA THR A 198 -16.20 -13.87 1.08
C THR A 198 -16.71 -13.86 2.52
N CYS A 199 -16.69 -12.68 3.16
CA CYS A 199 -17.22 -12.47 4.50
C CYS A 199 -17.67 -11.01 4.65
N TRP A 200 -18.95 -10.73 4.32
CA TRP A 200 -19.46 -9.36 4.23
C TRP A 200 -19.27 -8.50 5.49
N PRO A 201 -19.46 -8.99 6.74
CA PRO A 201 -19.34 -8.14 7.91
C PRO A 201 -17.89 -7.69 8.12
N ILE A 202 -16.96 -8.65 8.03
CA ILE A 202 -15.53 -8.40 8.27
C ILE A 202 -14.97 -7.50 7.15
N TRP A 203 -15.29 -7.83 5.88
CA TRP A 203 -14.77 -7.07 4.76
C TRP A 203 -15.30 -5.64 4.71
N THR A 204 -16.59 -5.44 5.00
CA THR A 204 -17.18 -4.09 5.00
C THR A 204 -16.51 -3.19 6.04
N THR A 205 -16.24 -3.69 7.24
CA THR A 205 -15.55 -2.90 8.28
C THR A 205 -14.11 -2.58 7.88
N ALA A 206 -13.37 -3.54 7.31
CA ALA A 206 -12.01 -3.32 6.82
C ALA A 206 -11.98 -2.30 5.68
N PHE A 207 -12.92 -2.39 4.73
CA PHE A 207 -13.01 -1.46 3.60
C PHE A 207 -13.38 -0.03 4.04
N ILE A 208 -14.29 0.12 5.00
CA ILE A 208 -14.61 1.41 5.61
C ILE A 208 -13.37 1.99 6.31
N GLY A 209 -12.63 1.15 7.05
CA GLY A 209 -11.36 1.55 7.66
C GLY A 209 -10.35 2.09 6.64
N ALA A 210 -10.21 1.43 5.49
CA ALA A 210 -9.34 1.91 4.41
C ALA A 210 -9.76 3.28 3.87
N VAL A 211 -11.08 3.51 3.69
CA VAL A 211 -11.62 4.81 3.24
C VAL A 211 -11.38 5.90 4.29
N ILE A 212 -11.57 5.58 5.58
CA ILE A 212 -11.28 6.51 6.68
C ILE A 212 -9.79 6.89 6.69
N CYS A 213 -8.89 5.91 6.58
CA CYS A 213 -7.44 6.14 6.46
C CYS A 213 -7.13 7.05 5.26
N TRP A 214 -7.76 6.81 4.12
CA TRP A 214 -7.56 7.61 2.92
C TRP A 214 -7.99 9.07 3.11
N ILE A 215 -9.15 9.31 3.73
CA ILE A 215 -9.65 10.66 4.05
C ILE A 215 -8.70 11.35 5.04
N TRP A 216 -8.27 10.63 6.09
CA TRP A 216 -7.40 11.16 7.12
C TRP A 216 -6.04 11.56 6.54
N VAL A 217 -5.37 10.66 5.80
CA VAL A 217 -4.06 10.95 5.20
C VAL A 217 -4.15 12.05 4.15
N SER A 218 -5.24 12.09 3.34
CA SER A 218 -5.44 13.17 2.37
C SER A 218 -5.53 14.55 3.04
N ARG A 219 -6.20 14.64 4.19
CA ARG A 219 -6.31 15.90 4.96
C ARG A 219 -5.00 16.24 5.66
N MET A 220 -4.36 15.24 6.26
CA MET A 220 -3.06 15.38 6.92
C MET A 220 -2.00 15.88 5.94
N ALA A 221 -1.91 15.27 4.75
CA ALA A 221 -0.96 15.67 3.72
C ALA A 221 -1.10 17.16 3.33
N LYS A 222 -2.34 17.63 3.14
CA LYS A 222 -2.60 19.03 2.82
C LYS A 222 -2.25 19.97 3.97
N ARG A 223 -2.56 19.60 5.21
CA ARG A 223 -2.31 20.43 6.39
C ARG A 223 -0.83 20.50 6.76
N GLU A 224 -0.15 19.37 6.78
CA GLU A 224 1.20 19.23 7.32
C GLU A 224 2.30 19.41 6.26
N PHE A 225 1.98 19.16 4.99
CA PHE A 225 2.93 19.20 3.88
C PHE A 225 2.49 20.10 2.73
N GLY A 226 1.25 20.58 2.73
CA GLY A 226 0.68 21.41 1.66
C GLY A 226 0.43 20.65 0.35
N ALA A 227 0.97 19.44 0.18
CA ALA A 227 0.88 18.63 -1.03
C ALA A 227 1.06 17.13 -0.72
N ILE A 228 0.82 16.27 -1.72
CA ILE A 228 1.01 14.82 -1.63
C ILE A 228 2.33 14.46 -2.30
N SER A 229 3.25 13.80 -1.57
CA SER A 229 4.49 13.23 -2.10
C SER A 229 4.41 11.71 -2.29
N GLY A 230 5.44 11.12 -2.89
CA GLY A 230 5.61 9.67 -2.96
C GLY A 230 5.69 9.02 -1.58
N ASP A 231 6.40 9.66 -0.65
CA ASP A 231 6.61 9.19 0.72
C ASP A 231 5.29 9.17 1.49
N ILE A 232 4.48 10.23 1.38
CA ILE A 232 3.13 10.28 1.96
C ILE A 232 2.22 9.20 1.35
N SER A 233 2.37 8.91 0.05
CA SER A 233 1.63 7.82 -0.60
C SER A 233 2.07 6.46 -0.09
N GLY A 234 3.38 6.26 0.17
CA GLY A 234 3.94 5.08 0.82
C GLY A 234 3.49 4.94 2.28
N PHE A 235 3.53 6.03 3.04
CA PHE A 235 2.98 6.09 4.40
C PHE A 235 1.51 5.65 4.44
N PHE A 236 0.70 6.17 3.50
CA PHE A 236 -0.70 5.76 3.40
C PHE A 236 -0.84 4.25 3.18
N VAL A 237 -0.06 3.65 2.28
CA VAL A 237 -0.12 2.20 2.02
C VAL A 237 0.09 1.43 3.32
N GLN A 238 1.12 1.76 4.12
CA GLN A 238 1.45 1.07 5.36
C GLN A 238 0.35 1.23 6.41
N ILE A 239 -0.14 2.44 6.64
CA ILE A 239 -1.22 2.70 7.61
C ILE A 239 -2.53 1.99 7.18
N CYS A 240 -2.85 2.03 5.90
CA CYS A 240 -4.05 1.37 5.36
C CYS A 240 -3.98 -0.15 5.53
N GLU A 241 -2.85 -0.77 5.19
CA GLU A 241 -2.65 -2.22 5.36
C GLU A 241 -2.73 -2.66 6.82
N MET A 242 -2.08 -1.91 7.72
CA MET A 242 -2.14 -2.17 9.16
C MET A 242 -3.58 -2.05 9.70
N CYS A 243 -4.28 -0.98 9.33
CA CYS A 243 -5.67 -0.75 9.75
C CYS A 243 -6.59 -1.86 9.25
N MET A 244 -6.52 -2.20 7.96
CA MET A 244 -7.35 -3.27 7.39
C MET A 244 -7.04 -4.62 8.03
N LEU A 245 -5.75 -4.96 8.21
CA LEU A 245 -5.32 -6.21 8.87
C LEU A 245 -5.86 -6.28 10.31
N ALA A 246 -5.75 -5.20 11.09
CA ALA A 246 -6.28 -5.13 12.44
C ALA A 246 -7.80 -5.34 12.46
N LEU A 247 -8.52 -4.73 11.51
CA LEU A 247 -9.98 -4.91 11.39
C LEU A 247 -10.38 -6.32 10.93
N LEU A 248 -9.56 -6.99 10.10
CA LEU A 248 -9.76 -8.41 9.78
C LEU A 248 -9.63 -9.29 11.02
N VAL A 249 -8.57 -9.09 11.82
CA VAL A 249 -8.34 -9.83 13.07
C VAL A 249 -9.47 -9.59 14.08
N LEU A 250 -9.82 -8.33 14.34
CA LEU A 250 -10.92 -7.98 15.25
C LEU A 250 -12.26 -8.54 14.76
N GLY A 251 -12.51 -8.44 13.46
CA GLY A 251 -13.75 -8.97 12.86
C GLY A 251 -13.88 -10.49 13.01
N GLN A 252 -12.77 -11.24 12.88
CA GLN A 252 -12.78 -12.68 13.15
C GLN A 252 -13.13 -12.99 14.62
N LYS A 253 -12.58 -12.25 15.58
CA LYS A 253 -12.88 -12.47 17.00
C LYS A 253 -14.35 -12.14 17.35
N VAL A 254 -14.96 -11.19 16.67
CA VAL A 254 -16.37 -10.80 16.92
C VAL A 254 -17.36 -11.73 16.21
N VAL A 255 -17.06 -12.20 14.99
CA VAL A 255 -17.98 -13.04 14.20
C VAL A 255 -17.96 -14.50 14.65
N ILE A 256 -16.89 -14.97 15.31
CA ILE A 256 -16.76 -16.34 15.85
C ILE A 256 -17.43 -16.50 17.23
N ILE A 257 -17.82 -15.40 17.88
CA ILE A 257 -18.58 -15.41 19.12
C ILE A 257 -20.07 -15.43 18.81
#